data_2927892771640932889388400c72bfec
#
_entry.id   2927892771640932889388400c72bfec
#
_cell.length_a   1.000
_cell.length_b   1.000
_cell.length_c   1.000
_cell.angle_alpha   90.00
_cell.angle_beta   90.00
_cell.angle_gamma   90.00
#
_symmetry.space_group_name_H-M   'P 1'
#
loop_
_entity.id
_entity.type
_entity.pdbx_description
1 polymer ?
#
loop_
_entity_poly.entity_id
_entity_poly.type
_entity_poly.pdbx_seq_one_letter_code
_entity_poly.pdbx_strand_id
1 'polypeptide(L)' 'MRVRCPYCREHVDLYVDPDTTGQLVEDCAVCCRPWLVTIERDRGRLRVHVGRAQ' A
#
# COMPACT_ATOMS: atom_id res chain seq x y z
N MET A 1 1.57 -9.11 1.84
CA MET A 1 1.30 -8.21 2.97
C MET A 1 -0.16 -7.79 2.95
N ARG A 2 -0.83 -7.94 4.07
CA ARG A 2 -2.24 -7.54 4.15
C ARG A 2 -2.35 -6.08 4.58
N VAL A 3 -3.05 -5.29 3.78
CA VAL A 3 -3.28 -3.88 4.06
C VAL A 3 -4.78 -3.60 4.05
N ARG A 4 -5.16 -2.48 4.62
CA ARG A 4 -6.55 -2.07 4.69
C ARG A 4 -6.80 -0.92 3.73
N CYS A 5 -7.81 -1.08 2.88
CA CYS A 5 -8.20 -0.04 1.95
C CYS A 5 -8.73 1.19 2.69
N PRO A 6 -8.26 2.41 2.38
CA PRO A 6 -8.73 3.61 3.04
C PRO A 6 -10.13 4.05 2.60
N TYR A 7 -10.66 3.45 1.55
CA TYR A 7 -11.99 3.80 1.03
C TYR A 7 -13.06 2.82 1.50
N CYS A 8 -12.88 1.53 1.15
CA CYS A 8 -13.89 0.52 1.46
C CYS A 8 -13.60 -0.24 2.75
N ARG A 9 -12.42 -0.04 3.34
CA ARG A 9 -11.98 -0.64 4.60
C ARG A 9 -11.85 -2.16 4.56
N GLU A 10 -11.81 -2.74 3.36
CA GLU A 10 -11.57 -4.17 3.21
C GLU A 10 -10.08 -4.47 3.29
N HIS A 11 -9.74 -5.65 3.80
CA HIS A 11 -8.36 -6.10 3.80
C HIS A 11 -8.01 -6.67 2.43
N VAL A 12 -6.89 -6.24 1.91
CA VAL A 12 -6.42 -6.66 0.59
C VAL A 12 -4.95 -7.07 0.72
N ASP A 13 -4.58 -8.16 0.06
CA ASP A 13 -3.19 -8.57 0.01
C ASP A 13 -2.46 -7.71 -1.02
N LEU A 14 -1.43 -7.03 -0.56
CA LEU A 14 -0.59 -6.20 -1.39
C LEU A 14 0.79 -6.86 -1.51
N TYR A 15 1.23 -7.05 -2.74
CA TYR A 15 2.58 -7.54 -2.99
C TYR A 15 3.54 -6.36 -3.05
N VAL A 16 4.55 -6.40 -2.21
CA VAL A 16 5.59 -5.37 -2.18
C VAL A 16 6.92 -6.06 -2.43
N ASP A 17 7.60 -5.65 -3.50
CA ASP A 17 8.92 -6.13 -3.80
C ASP A 17 9.88 -5.65 -2.70
N PRO A 18 10.73 -6.53 -2.15
CA PRO A 18 11.65 -6.14 -1.07
C PRO A 18 12.65 -5.05 -1.47
N ASP A 19 12.88 -4.87 -2.76
CA ASP A 19 13.77 -3.82 -3.25
C ASP A 19 13.05 -2.50 -3.57
N THR A 20 11.72 -2.49 -3.47
CA THR A 20 10.94 -1.30 -3.78
C THR A 20 10.90 -0.36 -2.58
N THR A 21 11.21 0.91 -2.82
CA THR A 21 11.09 1.98 -1.83
C THR A 21 10.46 3.20 -2.49
N GLY A 22 9.91 4.10 -1.67
CA GLY A 22 9.30 5.32 -2.16
C GLY A 22 7.80 5.23 -2.23
N GLN A 23 7.20 5.94 -3.18
CA GLN A 23 5.75 6.00 -3.34
C GLN A 23 5.32 5.40 -4.65
N LEU A 24 4.22 4.67 -4.61
CA LEU A 24 3.62 4.12 -5.83
C LEU A 24 2.10 4.14 -5.69
N VAL A 25 1.43 4.00 -6.83
CA VAL A 25 -0.03 3.98 -6.87
C VAL A 25 -0.48 2.56 -7.18
N GLU A 26 -1.37 2.05 -6.34
CA GLU A 26 -1.98 0.74 -6.50
C GLU A 26 -3.49 0.86 -6.45
N ASP A 27 -4.20 -0.01 -7.17
CA ASP A 27 -5.64 -0.01 -7.16
C ASP A 27 -6.17 -1.04 -6.18
N CYS A 28 -7.27 -0.68 -5.51
CA CYS A 28 -7.94 -1.62 -4.62
C CYS A 28 -8.59 -2.74 -5.43
N ALA A 29 -8.41 -3.99 -5.01
CA ALA A 29 -9.01 -5.13 -5.68
C ALA A 29 -10.52 -5.23 -5.46
N VAL A 30 -11.04 -4.51 -4.46
CA VAL A 30 -12.45 -4.56 -4.09
C VAL A 30 -13.23 -3.37 -4.67
N CYS A 31 -12.79 -2.15 -4.38
CA CYS A 31 -13.50 -0.95 -4.82
C CYS A 31 -12.88 -0.27 -6.03
N CYS A 32 -11.74 -0.73 -6.50
CA CYS A 32 -11.02 -0.24 -7.68
C CYS A 32 -10.56 1.21 -7.56
N ARG A 33 -10.50 1.76 -6.37
CA ARG A 33 -10.01 3.12 -6.17
C ARG A 33 -8.50 3.13 -5.98
N PRO A 34 -7.80 4.17 -6.47
CA PRO A 34 -6.36 4.22 -6.37
C PRO A 34 -5.90 4.58 -4.94
N TRP A 35 -4.84 3.92 -4.53
CA TRP A 35 -4.18 4.19 -3.25
C TRP A 35 -2.82 4.81 -3.50
N LEU A 36 -2.40 5.68 -2.61
CA LEU A 36 -1.00 6.07 -2.54
C LEU A 36 -0.32 5.19 -1.51
N VAL A 37 0.60 4.37 -1.98
CA VAL A 37 1.34 3.45 -1.13
C VAL A 37 2.73 4.02 -0.90
N THR A 38 3.06 4.27 0.35
CA THR A 38 4.39 4.75 0.72
C THR A 38 5.15 3.61 1.38
N ILE A 39 6.30 3.29 0.82
CA ILE A 39 7.14 2.19 1.30
C ILE A 39 8.43 2.77 1.83
N GLU A 40 8.68 2.55 3.11
CA GLU A 40 9.87 3.04 3.78
C GLU A 40 10.63 1.86 4.36
N ARG A 41 11.96 1.95 4.27
CA ARG A 41 12.84 0.98 4.90
C ARG A 41 13.68 1.69 5.93
N ASP A 42 13.57 1.26 7.17
CA ASP A 42 14.32 1.82 8.28
C ASP A 42 15.01 0.70 9.05
N ARG A 43 16.35 0.69 9.03
CA ARG A 43 17.19 -0.27 9.75
C ARG A 43 16.79 -1.72 9.47
N GLY A 44 16.48 -2.04 8.22
CA GLY A 44 16.07 -3.38 7.82
C GLY A 44 14.61 -3.69 8.06
N ARG A 45 13.84 -2.73 8.58
CA ARG A 45 12.40 -2.88 8.75
C ARG A 45 11.67 -2.22 7.59
N LEU A 46 10.68 -2.93 7.09
CA LEU A 46 9.84 -2.42 6.01
C LEU A 46 8.57 -1.84 6.60
N ARG A 47 8.30 -0.58 6.28
CA ARG A 47 7.06 0.10 6.65
C ARG A 47 6.26 0.40 5.41
N VAL A 48 4.99 0.02 5.42
CA VAL A 48 4.10 0.29 4.31
C VAL A 48 2.92 1.10 4.83
N HIS A 49 2.67 2.24 4.20
CA HIS A 49 1.57 3.11 4.55
C HIS A 49 0.68 3.28 3.33
N VAL A 50 -0.61 3.01 3.49
CA VAL A 50 -1.58 3.13 2.41
C VAL A 50 -2.51 4.29 2.74
N GLY A 51 -2.62 5.23 1.81
CA GLY A 51 -3.49 6.38 1.94
C GLY A 51 -4.30 6.62 0.69
N ARG A 52 -5.15 7.62 0.74
CA ARG A 52 -5.95 8.02 -0.41
C ARG A 52 -5.06 8.76 -1.39
N ALA A 53 -5.16 8.39 -2.68
CA ALA A 53 -4.43 9.07 -3.74
C ALA A 53 -5.08 10.38 -4.17
N GLN A 54 -6.29 10.61 -3.74
CA GLN A 54 -7.05 11.82 -4.06
C GLN A 54 -7.40 12.59 -2.81
#